data_0ec3287c2cabf554d5f8f1cdf853f1b6
#
_entry.id   0ec3287c2cabf554d5f8f1cdf853f1b6
#
_cell.length_a   1.000
_cell.length_b   1.000
_cell.length_c   1.000
_cell.angle_alpha   90.00
_cell.angle_beta   90.00
_cell.angle_gamma   90.00
#
_symmetry.space_group_name_H-M   'P 1'
#
loop_
_entity.id
_entity.type
_entity.pdbx_description
1 polymer ?
#
loop_
_entity_poly.entity_id
_entity_poly.type
_entity_poly.pdbx_seq_one_letter_code
_entity_poly.pdbx_strand_id
1 'polypeptide(L)'
;KIKSYLIKNDFGLSKNDIQNLYIDSEYNTKKTGLTHVYLGQKHNGIKVFNSISSIAIKDGKVFYVGSSFTDNVDKKINATSPSISNIRAIRIVADKFKLNISDLTLLRSEDNSYVFDKGSSFLENININLVYYKLNDEELKLAWNLNLYQLDGKHNWSARVDALTGDILDDNDLVITCNFGTPGHKHSHDSEHLELEEKSSFNLFKNSESSMVDGAEYRVYALPAESPNHVGGTAAGRTLVSDVENLAASPYGWHDTDGIAGAEYTITRGNNAHAYDDSGDNDSSQGGEPDGGSSLSFDYPADLTKSPSANNTFVGALNLSANITNVFYMTNMMHDIYYNYGFDEVAGNFQQNNYGNGGLDGDYVLVEAQDGGGTNNANFASNIDGGNPRM
;
A
#
# COMPACT_ATOMS: atom_id res chain seq x y z
N LYS A 1 1.84 -11.14 -29.73
CA LYS A 1 0.41 -11.51 -29.70
C LYS A 1 -0.46 -10.33 -29.23
N ILE A 2 -0.12 -9.69 -28.06
CA ILE A 2 -0.89 -8.55 -27.51
C ILE A 2 -0.92 -7.39 -28.50
N LYS A 3 0.23 -6.92 -29.01
CA LYS A 3 0.29 -5.81 -29.98
C LYS A 3 -0.58 -6.07 -31.24
N SER A 4 -0.59 -7.30 -31.73
CA SER A 4 -1.46 -7.69 -32.87
C SER A 4 -2.94 -7.67 -32.50
N TYR A 5 -3.29 -8.03 -31.27
CA TYR A 5 -4.66 -7.95 -30.76
C TYR A 5 -5.14 -6.50 -30.63
N LEU A 6 -4.30 -5.61 -30.07
CA LEU A 6 -4.62 -4.19 -29.91
C LEU A 6 -4.83 -3.49 -31.26
N ILE A 7 -4.00 -3.85 -32.27
CA ILE A 7 -4.18 -3.35 -33.66
C ILE A 7 -5.51 -3.78 -34.24
N LYS A 8 -5.87 -5.06 -34.02
CA LYS A 8 -7.07 -5.66 -34.65
C LYS A 8 -8.38 -5.14 -34.06
N ASN A 9 -8.40 -4.80 -32.77
CA ASN A 9 -9.63 -4.51 -32.05
C ASN A 9 -9.83 -3.01 -31.78
N ASP A 10 -9.06 -2.15 -32.44
CA ASP A 10 -9.17 -0.68 -32.41
C ASP A 10 -9.36 -0.07 -31.01
N PHE A 11 -8.26 0.00 -30.27
CA PHE A 11 -8.21 0.69 -28.98
C PHE A 11 -7.88 2.19 -29.12
N GLY A 12 -8.06 2.77 -30.31
CA GLY A 12 -7.73 4.16 -30.61
C GLY A 12 -6.23 4.43 -30.76
N LEU A 13 -5.37 3.42 -30.58
CA LEU A 13 -3.92 3.57 -30.56
C LEU A 13 -3.34 3.67 -31.98
N SER A 14 -2.47 4.65 -32.19
CA SER A 14 -1.65 4.75 -33.39
C SER A 14 -0.62 3.61 -33.45
N LYS A 15 -0.05 3.38 -34.63
CA LYS A 15 1.08 2.43 -34.78
C LYS A 15 2.26 2.81 -33.89
N ASN A 16 2.50 4.11 -33.72
CA ASN A 16 3.57 4.62 -32.88
C ASN A 16 3.31 4.33 -31.41
N ASP A 17 2.08 4.55 -30.91
CA ASP A 17 1.71 4.21 -29.53
C ASP A 17 1.97 2.73 -29.25
N ILE A 18 1.51 1.84 -30.13
CA ILE A 18 1.67 0.39 -29.98
C ILE A 18 3.14 -0.06 -30.01
N GLN A 19 3.98 0.59 -30.83
CA GLN A 19 5.42 0.28 -30.87
C GLN A 19 6.11 0.66 -29.56
N ASN A 20 5.66 1.74 -28.91
CA ASN A 20 6.22 2.31 -27.71
C ASN A 20 5.59 1.77 -26.41
N LEU A 21 4.73 0.74 -26.48
CA LEU A 21 4.29 0.01 -25.32
C LEU A 21 5.46 -0.79 -24.70
N TYR A 22 5.58 -0.72 -23.40
CA TYR A 22 6.50 -1.56 -22.61
C TYR A 22 5.71 -2.44 -21.65
N ILE A 23 6.27 -3.58 -21.29
CA ILE A 23 5.76 -4.42 -20.20
C ILE A 23 6.25 -3.78 -18.90
N ASP A 24 5.31 -3.39 -18.05
CA ASP A 24 5.60 -2.90 -16.72
C ASP A 24 5.78 -4.09 -15.78
N SER A 25 4.81 -5.00 -15.78
CA SER A 25 4.89 -6.27 -15.06
C SER A 25 4.13 -7.40 -15.78
N GLU A 26 4.44 -8.65 -15.43
CA GLU A 26 3.77 -9.84 -15.98
C GLU A 26 3.81 -10.97 -14.94
N TYR A 27 2.67 -11.60 -14.68
CA TYR A 27 2.60 -12.77 -13.81
C TYR A 27 1.53 -13.79 -14.24
N ASN A 28 1.65 -15.02 -13.72
CA ASN A 28 0.74 -16.11 -14.00
C ASN A 28 -0.03 -16.53 -12.76
N THR A 29 -1.35 -16.49 -12.81
CA THR A 29 -2.21 -17.02 -11.77
C THR A 29 -2.34 -18.53 -11.93
N LYS A 30 -1.64 -19.33 -11.14
CA LYS A 30 -1.62 -20.80 -11.22
C LYS A 30 -3.01 -21.43 -11.12
N LYS A 31 -3.89 -20.87 -10.29
CA LYS A 31 -5.25 -21.39 -10.04
C LYS A 31 -6.20 -21.24 -11.23
N THR A 32 -6.10 -20.17 -12.01
CA THR A 32 -6.97 -19.85 -13.15
C THR A 32 -6.34 -20.13 -14.50
N GLY A 33 -5.01 -20.31 -14.53
CA GLY A 33 -4.20 -20.41 -15.75
C GLY A 33 -4.18 -19.13 -16.59
N LEU A 34 -4.47 -17.98 -15.95
CA LEU A 34 -4.39 -16.67 -16.56
C LEU A 34 -2.96 -16.12 -16.46
N THR A 35 -2.49 -15.54 -17.56
CA THR A 35 -1.31 -14.64 -17.55
C THR A 35 -1.81 -13.21 -17.55
N HIS A 36 -1.44 -12.46 -16.53
CA HIS A 36 -1.70 -11.03 -16.45
C HIS A 36 -0.48 -10.28 -16.95
N VAL A 37 -0.69 -9.30 -17.82
CA VAL A 37 0.36 -8.45 -18.39
C VAL A 37 -0.06 -7.01 -18.22
N TYR A 38 0.76 -6.23 -17.55
CA TYR A 38 0.56 -4.79 -17.37
C TYR A 38 1.42 -4.06 -18.38
N LEU A 39 0.79 -3.23 -19.21
CA LEU A 39 1.47 -2.46 -20.23
C LEU A 39 1.39 -0.97 -19.93
N GLY A 40 2.55 -0.33 -19.93
CA GLY A 40 2.66 1.11 -19.89
C GLY A 40 2.97 1.71 -21.26
N GLN A 41 2.75 3.01 -21.39
CA GLN A 41 3.12 3.78 -22.57
C GLN A 41 4.32 4.66 -22.30
N LYS A 42 5.19 4.81 -23.30
CA LYS A 42 6.30 5.76 -23.30
C LYS A 42 6.46 6.42 -24.65
N HIS A 43 7.06 7.60 -24.66
CA HIS A 43 7.48 8.28 -25.87
C HIS A 43 8.90 8.83 -25.66
N ASN A 44 9.82 8.54 -26.60
CA ASN A 44 11.25 8.90 -26.48
C ASN A 44 11.89 8.50 -25.14
N GLY A 45 11.54 7.32 -24.62
CA GLY A 45 12.05 6.82 -23.34
C GLY A 45 11.33 7.37 -22.10
N ILE A 46 10.50 8.40 -22.21
CA ILE A 46 9.75 9.01 -21.11
C ILE A 46 8.41 8.33 -20.97
N LYS A 47 8.08 7.83 -19.77
CA LYS A 47 6.82 7.16 -19.46
C LYS A 47 5.64 8.13 -19.44
N VAL A 48 4.47 7.66 -19.84
CA VAL A 48 3.20 8.37 -19.59
C VAL A 48 2.73 8.01 -18.19
N PHE A 49 2.52 9.00 -17.35
CA PHE A 49 2.13 8.83 -15.94
C PHE A 49 0.72 8.21 -15.85
N ASN A 50 0.57 7.21 -14.97
CA ASN A 50 -0.69 6.49 -14.74
C ASN A 50 -1.34 5.86 -16.01
N SER A 51 -0.53 5.48 -17.01
CA SER A 51 -1.03 4.86 -18.26
C SER A 51 -0.97 3.33 -18.25
N ILE A 52 -0.95 2.71 -17.08
CA ILE A 52 -0.85 1.24 -16.98
C ILE A 52 -2.20 0.62 -17.35
N SER A 53 -2.17 -0.27 -18.34
CA SER A 53 -3.32 -1.03 -18.82
C SER A 53 -3.13 -2.51 -18.52
N SER A 54 -4.17 -3.16 -18.00
CA SER A 54 -4.13 -4.58 -17.63
C SER A 54 -4.63 -5.47 -18.76
N ILE A 55 -3.93 -6.55 -19.04
CA ILE A 55 -4.30 -7.52 -20.06
C ILE A 55 -4.25 -8.92 -19.49
N ALA A 56 -5.38 -9.63 -19.51
CA ALA A 56 -5.44 -11.03 -19.12
C ALA A 56 -5.38 -11.94 -20.35
N ILE A 57 -4.53 -12.95 -20.31
CA ILE A 57 -4.32 -13.93 -21.37
C ILE A 57 -4.65 -15.32 -20.84
N LYS A 58 -5.48 -16.06 -21.60
CA LYS A 58 -5.80 -17.46 -21.31
C LYS A 58 -5.54 -18.31 -22.57
N ASP A 59 -4.87 -19.44 -22.42
CA ASP A 59 -4.54 -20.36 -23.50
C ASP A 59 -3.89 -19.66 -24.72
N GLY A 60 -3.03 -18.68 -24.42
CA GLY A 60 -2.33 -17.89 -25.44
C GLY A 60 -3.20 -16.90 -26.22
N LYS A 61 -4.43 -16.62 -25.77
CA LYS A 61 -5.35 -15.65 -26.36
C LYS A 61 -5.67 -14.55 -25.34
N VAL A 62 -5.76 -13.30 -25.81
CA VAL A 62 -6.23 -12.20 -24.98
C VAL A 62 -7.69 -12.44 -24.60
N PHE A 63 -7.93 -12.48 -23.29
CA PHE A 63 -9.24 -12.73 -22.68
C PHE A 63 -9.91 -11.44 -22.22
N TYR A 64 -9.12 -10.49 -21.69
CA TYR A 64 -9.62 -9.21 -21.17
C TYR A 64 -8.58 -8.12 -21.38
N VAL A 65 -9.03 -6.88 -21.55
CA VAL A 65 -8.20 -5.67 -21.61
C VAL A 65 -8.89 -4.57 -20.79
N GLY A 66 -8.28 -4.15 -19.67
CA GLY A 66 -8.61 -2.95 -18.95
C GLY A 66 -7.71 -1.81 -19.44
N SER A 67 -8.24 -0.94 -20.29
CA SER A 67 -7.43 0.07 -21.00
C SER A 67 -7.38 1.39 -20.22
N SER A 68 -6.15 1.86 -19.94
CA SER A 68 -5.83 3.23 -19.51
C SER A 68 -4.93 3.92 -20.54
N PHE A 69 -4.96 3.47 -21.78
CA PHE A 69 -4.12 4.01 -22.84
C PHE A 69 -4.55 5.42 -23.25
N THR A 70 -3.55 6.22 -23.61
CA THR A 70 -3.72 7.51 -24.27
C THR A 70 -3.38 7.33 -25.76
N ASP A 71 -4.27 7.75 -26.64
CA ASP A 71 -4.09 7.70 -28.09
C ASP A 71 -3.21 8.86 -28.59
N ASN A 72 -2.47 8.60 -29.68
CA ASN A 72 -1.66 9.61 -30.38
C ASN A 72 -0.74 10.41 -29.45
N VAL A 73 -0.03 9.74 -28.54
CA VAL A 73 0.85 10.37 -27.55
C VAL A 73 1.81 11.37 -28.20
N ASP A 74 2.40 11.03 -29.35
CA ASP A 74 3.34 11.88 -30.11
C ASP A 74 2.76 13.22 -30.56
N LYS A 75 1.43 13.33 -30.70
CA LYS A 75 0.75 14.55 -31.11
C LYS A 75 0.26 15.40 -29.93
N LYS A 76 0.17 14.81 -28.75
CA LYS A 76 -0.38 15.42 -27.55
C LYS A 76 0.70 15.97 -26.59
N ILE A 77 1.95 15.54 -26.76
CA ILE A 77 3.06 16.03 -25.95
C ILE A 77 3.42 17.47 -26.27
N ASN A 78 3.70 18.27 -25.22
CA ASN A 78 4.11 19.67 -25.36
C ASN A 78 5.63 19.86 -25.55
N ALA A 79 6.45 18.92 -25.09
CA ALA A 79 7.91 18.98 -25.18
C ALA A 79 8.57 17.61 -25.04
N THR A 80 9.84 17.51 -25.42
CA THR A 80 10.65 16.29 -25.31
C THR A 80 11.87 16.44 -24.39
N SER A 81 12.11 17.65 -23.89
CA SER A 81 13.20 17.94 -22.95
C SER A 81 12.77 19.03 -21.95
N PRO A 82 13.23 18.95 -20.69
CA PRO A 82 12.86 19.91 -19.67
C PRO A 82 13.62 21.24 -19.82
N SER A 83 13.00 22.36 -19.47
CA SER A 83 13.62 23.68 -19.34
C SER A 83 14.09 23.94 -17.92
N ILE A 84 13.47 23.32 -16.91
CA ILE A 84 13.91 23.39 -15.52
C ILE A 84 14.55 22.09 -15.08
N SER A 85 15.53 22.20 -14.18
CA SER A 85 16.23 21.02 -13.66
C SER A 85 15.39 20.28 -12.62
N ASN A 86 15.71 19.00 -12.41
CA ASN A 86 15.17 18.17 -11.34
C ASN A 86 15.33 18.82 -9.95
N ILE A 87 16.52 19.37 -9.63
CA ILE A 87 16.79 20.09 -8.38
C ILE A 87 15.84 21.29 -8.23
N ARG A 88 15.59 22.04 -9.32
CA ARG A 88 14.66 23.17 -9.28
C ARG A 88 13.23 22.69 -9.00
N ALA A 89 12.80 21.58 -9.60
CA ALA A 89 11.48 20.99 -9.35
C ALA A 89 11.32 20.54 -7.88
N ILE A 90 12.34 19.87 -7.30
CA ILE A 90 12.32 19.51 -5.87
C ILE A 90 12.15 20.76 -5.00
N ARG A 91 12.89 21.85 -5.26
CA ARG A 91 12.79 23.11 -4.50
C ARG A 91 11.43 23.75 -4.63
N ILE A 92 10.80 23.75 -5.81
CA ILE A 92 9.45 24.28 -6.03
C ILE A 92 8.44 23.57 -5.14
N VAL A 93 8.47 22.22 -5.07
CA VAL A 93 7.56 21.44 -4.23
C VAL A 93 7.83 21.71 -2.75
N ALA A 94 9.08 21.73 -2.34
CA ALA A 94 9.44 22.04 -0.98
C ALA A 94 9.01 23.45 -0.55
N ASP A 95 9.21 24.45 -1.40
CA ASP A 95 8.76 25.83 -1.13
C ASP A 95 7.24 25.91 -0.95
N LYS A 96 6.46 25.18 -1.78
CA LYS A 96 5.00 25.11 -1.65
C LYS A 96 4.57 24.60 -0.28
N PHE A 97 5.18 23.53 0.19
CA PHE A 97 4.85 22.89 1.46
C PHE A 97 5.69 23.39 2.65
N LYS A 98 6.50 24.45 2.44
CA LYS A 98 7.35 25.09 3.46
C LYS A 98 8.33 24.13 4.11
N LEU A 99 8.87 23.20 3.33
CA LEU A 99 9.84 22.21 3.79
C LEU A 99 11.25 22.78 3.71
N ASN A 100 12.02 22.58 4.77
CA ASN A 100 13.44 22.93 4.77
C ASN A 100 14.22 21.86 4.01
N ILE A 101 14.95 22.24 2.99
CA ILE A 101 15.85 21.36 2.24
C ILE A 101 17.28 21.72 2.56
N SER A 102 18.05 20.75 3.06
CA SER A 102 19.51 20.78 3.09
C SER A 102 20.09 20.65 1.68
N ASP A 103 21.39 20.54 1.57
CA ASP A 103 22.05 20.29 0.28
C ASP A 103 21.60 18.95 -0.32
N LEU A 104 21.17 18.99 -1.57
CA LEU A 104 20.73 17.81 -2.32
C LEU A 104 21.96 17.09 -2.90
N THR A 105 22.26 15.90 -2.39
CA THR A 105 23.34 15.05 -2.90
C THR A 105 22.75 14.01 -3.84
N LEU A 106 23.19 13.99 -5.10
CA LEU A 106 22.76 12.99 -6.08
C LEU A 106 23.42 11.64 -5.77
N LEU A 107 22.61 10.61 -5.55
CA LEU A 107 23.05 9.23 -5.30
C LEU A 107 23.10 8.40 -6.57
N ARG A 108 22.08 8.54 -7.43
CA ARG A 108 21.95 7.77 -8.67
C ARG A 108 21.27 8.59 -9.76
N SER A 109 21.69 8.36 -10.99
CA SER A 109 21.06 8.90 -12.20
C SER A 109 21.04 7.81 -13.27
N GLU A 110 19.87 7.53 -13.80
CA GLU A 110 19.66 6.55 -14.86
C GLU A 110 18.56 7.06 -15.80
N ASP A 111 18.86 7.20 -17.08
CA ASP A 111 17.99 7.81 -18.08
C ASP A 111 17.39 9.14 -17.61
N ASN A 112 16.08 9.16 -17.38
CA ASN A 112 15.33 10.34 -16.94
C ASN A 112 14.94 10.26 -15.45
N SER A 113 15.58 9.40 -14.67
CA SER A 113 15.31 9.16 -13.25
C SER A 113 16.53 9.50 -12.41
N TYR A 114 16.29 10.11 -11.26
CA TYR A 114 17.32 10.58 -10.34
C TYR A 114 16.92 10.24 -8.91
N VAL A 115 17.89 9.84 -8.10
CA VAL A 115 17.70 9.61 -6.66
C VAL A 115 18.64 10.54 -5.91
N PHE A 116 18.10 11.38 -5.05
CA PHE A 116 18.86 12.25 -4.16
C PHE A 116 18.79 11.72 -2.73
N ASP A 117 19.88 11.94 -1.99
CA ASP A 117 19.94 11.61 -0.57
C ASP A 117 18.87 12.38 0.21
N LYS A 118 18.22 11.71 1.15
CA LYS A 118 17.20 12.29 2.05
C LYS A 118 17.76 13.40 2.96
N GLY A 119 19.06 13.35 3.23
CA GLY A 119 19.73 14.24 4.18
C GLY A 119 19.12 14.14 5.57
N SER A 120 19.05 15.28 6.24
CA SER A 120 18.35 15.46 7.52
C SER A 120 16.95 16.05 7.36
N SER A 121 16.40 16.08 6.14
CA SER A 121 15.15 16.80 5.84
C SER A 121 13.96 15.86 5.57
N PHE A 122 14.22 14.61 5.19
CA PHE A 122 13.19 13.67 4.78
C PHE A 122 13.40 12.30 5.40
N LEU A 123 12.32 11.51 5.50
CA LEU A 123 12.38 10.12 5.94
C LEU A 123 13.04 9.22 4.91
N GLU A 124 12.87 9.54 3.62
CA GLU A 124 13.33 8.72 2.51
C GLU A 124 14.10 9.51 1.45
N ASN A 125 14.89 8.78 0.65
CA ASN A 125 15.58 9.35 -0.50
C ASN A 125 14.57 9.91 -1.50
N ILE A 126 14.90 11.06 -2.09
CA ILE A 126 14.03 11.73 -3.04
C ILE A 126 14.17 11.06 -4.41
N ASN A 127 13.13 10.37 -4.83
CA ASN A 127 13.01 9.85 -6.18
C ASN A 127 12.32 10.88 -7.07
N ILE A 128 12.97 11.24 -8.19
CA ILE A 128 12.41 12.16 -9.17
C ILE A 128 12.69 11.68 -10.58
N ASN A 129 11.68 11.68 -11.42
CA ASN A 129 11.79 11.27 -12.81
C ASN A 129 10.93 12.11 -13.75
N LEU A 130 11.33 12.18 -15.03
CA LEU A 130 10.51 12.79 -16.08
C LEU A 130 9.36 11.84 -16.46
N VAL A 131 8.17 12.41 -16.63
CA VAL A 131 6.98 11.73 -17.12
C VAL A 131 6.21 12.65 -18.07
N TYR A 132 5.34 12.08 -18.87
CA TYR A 132 4.25 12.81 -19.53
C TYR A 132 3.01 12.74 -18.65
N TYR A 133 2.61 13.86 -18.08
CA TYR A 133 1.41 14.00 -17.26
C TYR A 133 0.22 14.37 -18.12
N LYS A 134 -0.86 13.60 -18.03
CA LYS A 134 -2.09 13.85 -18.78
C LYS A 134 -2.87 14.98 -18.12
N LEU A 135 -2.82 16.19 -18.74
CA LEU A 135 -3.58 17.33 -18.25
C LEU A 135 -5.07 17.17 -18.59
N ASN A 136 -5.35 16.71 -19.80
CA ASN A 136 -6.67 16.37 -20.33
C ASN A 136 -6.53 15.38 -21.50
N ASP A 137 -7.62 15.05 -22.17
CA ASP A 137 -7.60 14.07 -23.25
C ASP A 137 -6.78 14.50 -24.48
N GLU A 138 -6.52 15.81 -24.63
CA GLU A 138 -5.83 16.38 -25.80
C GLU A 138 -4.40 16.83 -25.51
N GLU A 139 -4.00 16.90 -24.23
CA GLU A 139 -2.71 17.47 -23.84
C GLU A 139 -1.96 16.62 -22.81
N LEU A 140 -0.72 16.26 -23.16
CA LEU A 140 0.27 15.68 -22.29
C LEU A 140 1.40 16.67 -22.00
N LYS A 141 1.60 17.00 -20.74
CA LYS A 141 2.68 17.89 -20.32
C LYS A 141 3.89 17.10 -19.85
N LEU A 142 5.07 17.51 -20.31
CA LEU A 142 6.32 17.02 -19.76
C LEU A 142 6.43 17.55 -18.33
N ALA A 143 6.58 16.64 -17.37
CA ALA A 143 6.57 16.98 -15.95
C ALA A 143 7.66 16.21 -15.18
N TRP A 144 8.17 16.83 -14.13
CA TRP A 144 8.92 16.16 -13.08
C TRP A 144 7.95 15.54 -12.08
N ASN A 145 8.03 14.24 -11.91
CA ASN A 145 7.27 13.48 -10.91
C ASN A 145 8.20 13.15 -9.74
N LEU A 146 7.80 13.49 -8.52
CA LEU A 146 8.60 13.30 -7.30
C LEU A 146 7.75 13.13 -6.06
N ASN A 147 8.38 12.55 -5.02
CA ASN A 147 7.80 12.44 -3.69
C ASN A 147 8.74 13.06 -2.65
N LEU A 148 8.15 13.74 -1.65
CA LEU A 148 8.85 14.30 -0.49
C LEU A 148 8.18 13.81 0.79
N TYR A 149 8.82 12.87 1.49
CA TYR A 149 8.30 12.31 2.73
C TYR A 149 8.88 13.05 3.93
N GLN A 150 8.03 13.78 4.66
CA GLN A 150 8.44 14.61 5.80
C GLN A 150 8.97 13.76 6.96
N LEU A 151 9.91 14.33 7.75
CA LEU A 151 10.50 13.66 8.90
C LEU A 151 9.50 13.29 10.00
N ASP A 152 8.41 14.06 10.12
CA ASP A 152 7.36 13.81 11.12
C ASP A 152 6.40 12.70 10.71
N GLY A 153 6.60 12.06 9.55
CA GLY A 153 5.76 11.01 9.02
C GLY A 153 4.34 11.42 8.66
N LYS A 154 3.96 12.68 8.88
CA LYS A 154 2.57 13.15 8.75
C LYS A 154 2.17 13.51 7.32
N HIS A 155 3.13 13.70 6.43
CA HIS A 155 2.88 14.04 5.03
C HIS A 155 3.91 13.41 4.11
N ASN A 156 3.43 12.76 3.05
CA ASN A 156 4.24 12.27 1.94
C ASN A 156 3.72 12.89 0.64
N TRP A 157 4.32 14.03 0.26
CA TRP A 157 3.88 14.83 -0.86
C TRP A 157 4.30 14.22 -2.19
N SER A 158 3.35 13.73 -2.95
CA SER A 158 3.56 13.29 -4.35
C SER A 158 3.16 14.41 -5.29
N ALA A 159 4.07 14.92 -6.12
CA ALA A 159 3.84 16.09 -6.94
C ALA A 159 4.32 15.91 -8.38
N ARG A 160 3.61 16.57 -9.32
CA ARG A 160 3.96 16.69 -10.74
C ARG A 160 4.18 18.16 -11.06
N VAL A 161 5.41 18.50 -11.45
CA VAL A 161 5.84 19.88 -11.76
C VAL A 161 6.06 20.01 -13.26
N ASP A 162 5.40 20.94 -13.92
CA ASP A 162 5.63 21.24 -15.34
C ASP A 162 7.11 21.47 -15.60
N ALA A 163 7.71 20.62 -16.43
CA ALA A 163 9.14 20.63 -16.67
C ALA A 163 9.63 21.84 -17.53
N LEU A 164 8.68 22.65 -18.05
CA LEU A 164 8.98 23.86 -18.80
C LEU A 164 8.81 25.13 -17.96
N THR A 165 7.70 25.23 -17.23
CA THR A 165 7.32 26.45 -16.50
C THR A 165 7.64 26.41 -15.02
N GLY A 166 7.64 25.23 -14.40
CA GLY A 166 7.76 25.04 -12.96
C GLY A 166 6.42 25.12 -12.21
N ASP A 167 5.30 25.22 -12.91
CA ASP A 167 4.00 25.17 -12.30
C ASP A 167 3.72 23.77 -11.74
N ILE A 168 3.13 23.68 -10.56
CA ILE A 168 2.68 22.40 -10.02
C ILE A 168 1.37 22.05 -10.71
N LEU A 169 1.39 20.97 -11.49
CA LEU A 169 0.25 20.47 -12.26
C LEU A 169 -0.70 19.67 -11.41
N ASP A 170 -0.17 18.94 -10.45
CA ASP A 170 -0.91 18.06 -9.55
C ASP A 170 -0.07 17.78 -8.32
N ASP A 171 -0.71 17.63 -7.18
CA ASP A 171 -0.09 17.21 -5.94
C ASP A 171 -1.10 16.49 -5.05
N ASN A 172 -0.62 15.46 -4.36
CA ASN A 172 -1.40 14.67 -3.42
C ASN A 172 -0.55 14.36 -2.20
N ASP A 173 -1.20 14.30 -1.05
CA ASP A 173 -0.61 13.71 0.14
C ASP A 173 -0.89 12.20 0.12
N LEU A 174 0.16 11.40 0.17
CA LEU A 174 0.05 9.93 0.23
C LEU A 174 -0.21 9.42 1.66
N VAL A 175 -0.14 10.30 2.67
CA VAL A 175 -0.55 9.99 4.04
C VAL A 175 -2.04 10.27 4.17
N ILE A 176 -2.80 9.22 4.41
CA ILE A 176 -4.24 9.31 4.65
C ILE A 176 -4.45 9.35 6.16
N THR A 177 -5.01 10.43 6.67
CA THR A 177 -5.36 10.59 8.09
C THR A 177 -6.87 10.55 8.29
N CYS A 178 -7.32 9.72 9.22
CA CYS A 178 -8.70 9.69 9.68
C CYS A 178 -8.80 10.34 11.07
N ASN A 179 -9.55 11.41 11.18
CA ASN A 179 -9.86 12.03 12.47
C ASN A 179 -11.27 11.60 12.89
N PHE A 180 -11.37 10.73 13.90
CA PHE A 180 -12.65 10.20 14.38
C PHE A 180 -13.41 11.18 15.28
N GLY A 181 -12.92 12.42 15.45
CA GLY A 181 -13.58 13.47 16.23
C GLY A 181 -13.60 13.21 17.73
N THR A 182 -14.19 14.15 18.48
CA THR A 182 -14.49 13.96 19.91
C THR A 182 -15.68 13.03 20.10
N PRO A 183 -15.71 12.17 21.14
CA PRO A 183 -16.88 11.34 21.46
C PRO A 183 -18.15 12.19 21.53
N GLY A 184 -19.14 11.92 20.68
CA GLY A 184 -20.40 12.66 20.61
C GLY A 184 -20.68 13.36 19.28
N HIS A 185 -19.75 13.47 18.35
CA HIS A 185 -20.03 13.92 16.99
C HIS A 185 -20.71 12.78 16.22
N LYS A 186 -21.99 12.96 15.93
CA LYS A 186 -22.69 12.11 14.95
C LYS A 186 -22.18 12.52 13.56
N HIS A 187 -21.41 11.66 12.92
CA HIS A 187 -21.19 11.76 11.49
C HIS A 187 -22.52 11.43 10.81
N SER A 188 -23.14 12.40 10.17
CA SER A 188 -24.23 12.12 9.24
C SER A 188 -23.61 11.55 7.98
N HIS A 189 -23.48 10.25 7.93
CA HIS A 189 -23.35 9.57 6.67
C HIS A 189 -24.72 9.56 6.01
N ASP A 190 -24.96 10.50 5.12
CA ASP A 190 -25.96 10.34 4.06
C ASP A 190 -25.42 9.29 3.08
N SER A 191 -25.32 8.05 3.55
CA SER A 191 -25.21 6.90 2.67
C SER A 191 -26.63 6.40 2.49
N GLU A 192 -27.17 6.54 1.28
CA GLU A 192 -28.26 5.68 0.85
C GLU A 192 -27.85 4.24 1.15
N HIS A 193 -28.53 3.65 2.15
CA HIS A 193 -28.43 2.24 2.42
C HIS A 193 -28.93 1.50 1.17
N LEU A 194 -28.00 1.02 0.34
CA LEU A 194 -28.29 -0.13 -0.49
C LEU A 194 -28.47 -1.29 0.49
N GLU A 195 -29.73 -1.68 0.69
CA GLU A 195 -30.08 -2.96 1.30
C GLU A 195 -29.43 -4.06 0.43
N LEU A 196 -28.23 -4.47 0.81
CA LEU A 196 -27.66 -5.72 0.32
C LEU A 196 -28.48 -6.82 0.97
N GLU A 197 -29.31 -7.51 0.17
CA GLU A 197 -29.98 -8.72 0.60
C GLU A 197 -28.95 -9.65 1.28
N GLU A 198 -29.26 -10.07 2.51
CA GLU A 198 -28.54 -11.12 3.24
C GLU A 198 -28.60 -12.44 2.49
N LYS A 199 -27.79 -12.58 1.46
CA LYS A 199 -27.51 -13.87 0.80
C LYS A 199 -26.15 -13.89 0.14
N SER A 200 -25.11 -13.79 0.94
CA SER A 200 -23.91 -14.56 0.69
C SER A 200 -23.17 -14.69 2.01
N SER A 201 -23.20 -15.88 2.57
CA SER A 201 -22.16 -16.29 3.51
C SER A 201 -20.83 -16.02 2.80
N PHE A 202 -20.11 -15.01 3.25
CA PHE A 202 -18.78 -14.69 2.81
C PHE A 202 -17.86 -15.86 3.20
N ASN A 203 -17.84 -16.90 2.37
CA ASN A 203 -16.95 -18.04 2.51
C ASN A 203 -15.57 -17.76 1.89
N LEU A 204 -15.03 -16.55 2.06
CA LEU A 204 -13.65 -16.24 1.66
C LEU A 204 -12.61 -17.03 2.46
N PHE A 205 -13.00 -17.61 3.60
CA PHE A 205 -12.10 -18.24 4.56
C PHE A 205 -12.35 -19.74 4.77
N LYS A 206 -13.10 -20.42 3.90
CA LYS A 206 -13.14 -21.88 3.92
C LYS A 206 -11.95 -22.43 3.15
N ASN A 207 -10.81 -22.55 3.83
CA ASN A 207 -9.78 -23.49 3.43
C ASN A 207 -10.37 -24.91 3.51
N SER A 208 -10.40 -25.61 2.39
CA SER A 208 -10.90 -26.97 2.27
C SER A 208 -9.94 -28.04 2.81
N GLU A 209 -8.82 -27.64 3.43
CA GLU A 209 -7.94 -28.54 4.16
C GLU A 209 -7.31 -27.77 5.34
N SER A 210 -7.65 -28.16 6.55
CA SER A 210 -7.07 -27.70 7.80
C SER A 210 -5.65 -28.25 7.92
N SER A 211 -4.67 -27.56 7.36
CA SER A 211 -3.30 -27.72 7.80
C SER A 211 -2.95 -26.57 8.71
N MET A 212 -2.69 -26.84 9.98
CA MET A 212 -2.11 -25.85 10.89
C MET A 212 -0.75 -25.48 10.32
N VAL A 213 -0.57 -24.23 9.90
CA VAL A 213 0.65 -23.78 9.25
C VAL A 213 1.67 -23.36 10.29
N ASP A 214 1.31 -22.46 11.20
CA ASP A 214 2.16 -22.05 12.32
C ASP A 214 1.50 -22.27 13.69
N GLY A 215 0.19 -22.55 13.72
CA GLY A 215 -0.58 -22.84 14.92
C GLY A 215 -0.84 -21.62 15.80
N ALA A 216 -0.70 -20.42 15.25
CA ALA A 216 -0.92 -19.18 15.97
C ALA A 216 -2.40 -18.99 16.34
N GLU A 217 -2.64 -18.44 17.54
CA GLU A 217 -3.99 -18.10 18.00
C GLU A 217 -4.05 -16.65 18.52
N TYR A 218 -5.15 -15.97 18.23
CA TYR A 218 -5.31 -14.55 18.51
C TYR A 218 -6.66 -14.28 19.18
N ARG A 219 -6.67 -13.57 20.33
CA ARG A 219 -7.90 -13.06 20.94
C ARG A 219 -8.23 -11.67 20.43
N VAL A 220 -9.15 -11.61 19.48
CA VAL A 220 -9.42 -10.43 18.67
C VAL A 220 -10.92 -10.24 18.41
N TYR A 221 -11.28 -9.09 17.83
CA TYR A 221 -12.57 -8.92 17.15
C TYR A 221 -12.45 -9.58 15.77
N ALA A 222 -12.83 -10.85 15.71
CA ALA A 222 -12.74 -11.61 14.47
C ALA A 222 -13.76 -11.12 13.44
N LEU A 223 -13.35 -11.04 12.16
CA LEU A 223 -14.26 -10.69 11.09
C LEU A 223 -15.51 -11.61 11.08
N PRO A 224 -16.72 -11.08 10.81
CA PRO A 224 -17.01 -9.72 10.34
C PRO A 224 -17.14 -8.65 11.45
N ALA A 225 -16.84 -8.94 12.70
CA ALA A 225 -16.90 -7.95 13.76
C ALA A 225 -15.69 -7.00 13.67
N GLU A 226 -15.96 -5.71 13.46
CA GLU A 226 -14.90 -4.69 13.32
C GLU A 226 -14.51 -4.09 14.68
N SER A 227 -15.45 -4.05 15.61
CA SER A 227 -15.27 -3.36 16.89
C SER A 227 -16.32 -3.83 17.91
N PRO A 228 -16.17 -3.49 19.22
CA PRO A 228 -17.18 -3.77 20.23
C PRO A 228 -18.54 -3.13 19.95
N ASN A 229 -18.58 -2.11 19.11
CA ASN A 229 -19.80 -1.37 18.76
C ASN A 229 -20.30 -1.66 17.34
N HIS A 230 -19.89 -2.76 16.75
CA HIS A 230 -20.31 -3.14 15.40
C HIS A 230 -21.85 -3.22 15.32
N VAL A 231 -22.43 -2.42 14.42
CA VAL A 231 -23.88 -2.33 14.20
C VAL A 231 -24.31 -3.49 13.32
N GLY A 232 -25.28 -4.29 13.78
CA GLY A 232 -25.79 -5.45 13.03
C GLY A 232 -25.17 -6.78 13.44
N GLY A 233 -24.13 -6.77 14.27
CA GLY A 233 -23.62 -7.97 14.96
C GLY A 233 -24.31 -8.18 16.31
N THR A 234 -24.35 -9.40 16.81
CA THR A 234 -24.45 -9.65 18.24
C THR A 234 -23.35 -8.88 18.91
N ALA A 235 -23.57 -8.28 20.12
CA ALA A 235 -22.54 -7.57 20.87
C ALA A 235 -21.25 -8.41 20.85
N ALA A 236 -20.38 -8.09 19.90
CA ALA A 236 -19.29 -8.98 19.54
C ALA A 236 -18.24 -8.86 20.62
N GLY A 237 -18.19 -9.87 21.47
CA GLY A 237 -17.04 -10.08 22.33
C GLY A 237 -15.82 -10.44 21.50
N ARG A 238 -14.64 -10.22 22.05
CA ARG A 238 -13.39 -10.74 21.48
C ARG A 238 -13.40 -12.26 21.54
N THR A 239 -13.04 -12.93 20.46
CA THR A 239 -12.96 -14.40 20.37
C THR A 239 -11.52 -14.83 20.17
N LEU A 240 -11.17 -16.00 20.66
CA LEU A 240 -9.90 -16.65 20.34
C LEU A 240 -10.09 -17.38 19.01
N VAL A 241 -9.28 -17.04 18.02
CA VAL A 241 -9.28 -17.64 16.67
C VAL A 241 -7.93 -18.23 16.34
N SER A 242 -7.92 -19.30 15.56
CA SER A 242 -6.73 -19.98 15.02
C SER A 242 -6.97 -20.34 13.56
N ASP A 243 -5.93 -20.68 12.84
CA ASP A 243 -5.96 -21.11 11.44
C ASP A 243 -6.74 -20.12 10.55
N VAL A 244 -6.45 -18.84 10.70
CA VAL A 244 -7.17 -17.75 10.03
C VAL A 244 -6.51 -17.27 8.74
N GLU A 245 -5.30 -17.73 8.47
CA GLU A 245 -4.48 -17.36 7.33
C GLU A 245 -5.07 -17.88 6.01
N ASN A 246 -4.96 -17.07 4.97
CA ASN A 246 -5.23 -17.55 3.61
C ASN A 246 -3.94 -18.13 3.02
N LEU A 247 -3.89 -19.46 2.88
CA LEU A 247 -2.68 -20.16 2.40
C LEU A 247 -2.27 -19.82 0.96
N ALA A 248 -3.10 -19.13 0.20
CA ALA A 248 -2.71 -18.63 -1.11
C ALA A 248 -1.91 -17.32 -1.00
N ALA A 249 -2.17 -16.54 0.05
CA ALA A 249 -1.54 -15.26 0.32
C ALA A 249 -0.38 -15.39 1.34
N SER A 250 -0.57 -16.26 2.32
CA SER A 250 0.38 -16.50 3.42
C SER A 250 0.65 -18.01 3.56
N PRO A 251 1.44 -18.59 2.63
CA PRO A 251 1.56 -20.05 2.46
C PRO A 251 2.19 -20.78 3.64
N TYR A 252 2.93 -20.08 4.50
CA TYR A 252 3.62 -20.64 5.66
C TYR A 252 3.13 -20.05 7.00
N GLY A 253 1.99 -19.33 6.98
CA GLY A 253 1.47 -18.59 8.13
C GLY A 253 1.93 -17.13 8.14
N TRP A 254 1.37 -16.36 9.09
CA TRP A 254 1.70 -14.94 9.17
C TRP A 254 3.06 -14.64 9.80
N HIS A 255 3.58 -15.57 10.66
CA HIS A 255 4.83 -15.39 11.40
C HIS A 255 6.08 -15.90 10.65
N ASP A 256 5.90 -16.55 9.51
CA ASP A 256 6.99 -16.92 8.60
C ASP A 256 7.55 -15.69 7.89
N THR A 257 8.86 -15.61 7.74
CA THR A 257 9.54 -14.53 7.01
C THR A 257 10.65 -15.01 6.08
N ASP A 258 10.97 -16.32 6.10
CA ASP A 258 12.06 -16.86 5.28
C ASP A 258 11.59 -17.84 4.19
N GLY A 259 10.28 -18.19 4.18
CA GLY A 259 9.69 -19.12 3.22
C GLY A 259 9.96 -20.59 3.53
N ILE A 260 10.33 -20.90 4.76
CA ILE A 260 10.48 -22.26 5.29
C ILE A 260 9.46 -22.43 6.41
N ALA A 261 8.63 -23.45 6.34
CA ALA A 261 7.56 -23.65 7.32
C ALA A 261 8.04 -23.56 8.78
N GLY A 262 7.46 -22.62 9.52
CA GLY A 262 7.79 -22.30 10.90
C GLY A 262 7.68 -20.78 11.14
N ALA A 263 7.75 -20.37 12.39
CA ALA A 263 7.71 -18.95 12.76
C ALA A 263 9.11 -18.46 13.14
N GLU A 264 9.61 -17.40 12.51
CA GLU A 264 10.87 -16.75 12.90
C GLU A 264 10.66 -15.81 14.08
N TYR A 265 9.43 -15.35 14.31
CA TYR A 265 9.11 -14.43 15.39
C TYR A 265 7.97 -14.97 16.25
N THR A 266 8.13 -14.87 17.57
CA THR A 266 7.06 -15.18 18.55
C THR A 266 6.28 -13.94 18.95
N ILE A 267 6.66 -12.77 18.46
CA ILE A 267 6.01 -11.46 18.69
C ILE A 267 5.05 -11.11 17.55
N THR A 268 4.33 -10.00 17.66
CA THR A 268 3.43 -9.47 16.62
C THR A 268 4.21 -8.93 15.41
N ARG A 269 5.04 -9.78 14.84
CA ARG A 269 5.81 -9.56 13.62
C ARG A 269 5.77 -10.81 12.74
N GLY A 270 5.71 -10.58 11.44
CA GLY A 270 5.73 -11.65 10.45
C GLY A 270 5.96 -11.12 9.04
N ASN A 271 5.46 -11.85 8.04
CA ASN A 271 5.71 -11.53 6.64
C ASN A 271 5.03 -10.24 6.17
N ASN A 272 3.79 -9.99 6.65
CA ASN A 272 2.97 -8.91 6.10
C ASN A 272 2.94 -7.66 6.99
N ALA A 273 3.21 -7.83 8.29
CA ALA A 273 3.10 -6.74 9.26
C ALA A 273 4.07 -6.89 10.43
N HIS A 274 4.46 -5.77 11.01
CA HIS A 274 5.11 -5.64 12.31
C HIS A 274 4.33 -4.64 13.15
N ALA A 275 3.59 -5.11 14.15
CA ALA A 275 2.78 -4.28 15.02
C ALA A 275 3.43 -4.08 16.39
N TYR A 276 3.52 -2.83 16.84
CA TYR A 276 4.22 -2.44 18.07
C TYR A 276 3.59 -1.21 18.73
N ASP A 277 3.99 -0.93 19.97
CA ASP A 277 3.65 0.29 20.70
C ASP A 277 4.49 1.46 20.20
N ASP A 278 3.86 2.54 19.79
CA ASP A 278 4.52 3.82 19.51
C ASP A 278 3.94 4.99 20.33
N SER A 279 3.55 4.73 21.57
CA SER A 279 3.10 5.78 22.48
C SER A 279 4.12 6.90 22.73
N GLY A 280 5.37 6.67 22.34
CA GLY A 280 6.46 7.63 22.38
C GLY A 280 6.59 8.56 21.20
N ASP A 281 5.81 8.38 20.12
CA ASP A 281 5.89 9.17 18.86
C ASP A 281 7.33 9.22 18.32
N ASN A 282 7.95 8.05 18.17
CA ASN A 282 9.34 7.93 17.71
C ASN A 282 9.53 7.08 16.47
N ASP A 283 8.43 6.64 15.87
CA ASP A 283 8.36 5.89 14.60
C ASP A 283 9.20 4.60 14.60
N SER A 284 9.35 3.96 15.75
CA SER A 284 10.17 2.74 15.85
C SER A 284 9.73 1.83 16.98
N SER A 285 9.76 0.51 16.72
CA SER A 285 9.59 -0.49 17.77
C SER A 285 10.67 -0.35 18.83
N GLN A 286 10.24 -0.25 20.08
CA GLN A 286 11.12 -0.19 21.27
C GLN A 286 10.96 -1.43 22.17
N GLY A 287 10.49 -2.55 21.65
CA GLY A 287 10.26 -3.78 22.39
C GLY A 287 8.90 -3.81 23.09
N GLY A 288 7.91 -3.12 22.51
CA GLY A 288 6.53 -3.10 22.99
C GLY A 288 5.61 -4.11 22.31
N GLU A 289 6.16 -5.10 21.60
CA GLU A 289 5.39 -6.13 20.90
C GLU A 289 4.86 -7.18 21.88
N PRO A 290 3.58 -7.57 21.78
CA PRO A 290 3.09 -8.78 22.41
C PRO A 290 3.86 -10.03 21.98
N ASP A 291 4.21 -10.89 22.95
CA ASP A 291 4.93 -12.14 22.71
C ASP A 291 4.01 -13.35 22.96
N GLY A 292 3.65 -14.10 21.93
CA GLY A 292 2.84 -15.33 22.00
C GLY A 292 3.64 -16.56 22.48
N GLY A 293 4.94 -16.40 22.71
CA GLY A 293 5.84 -17.50 23.09
C GLY A 293 5.95 -18.56 22.00
N SER A 294 6.53 -19.69 22.34
CA SER A 294 6.75 -20.80 21.37
C SER A 294 5.46 -21.44 20.86
N SER A 295 4.32 -21.17 21.48
CA SER A 295 3.00 -21.64 21.04
C SER A 295 2.25 -20.61 20.22
N LEU A 296 2.81 -19.43 19.98
CA LEU A 296 2.19 -18.31 19.27
C LEU A 296 0.77 -17.96 19.79
N SER A 297 0.59 -18.03 21.11
CA SER A 297 -0.71 -17.76 21.73
C SER A 297 -0.80 -16.28 22.15
N PHE A 298 -1.50 -15.49 21.37
CA PHE A 298 -1.74 -14.06 21.62
C PHE A 298 -3.09 -13.82 22.33
N ASP A 299 -3.31 -14.58 23.42
CA ASP A 299 -4.52 -14.51 24.25
C ASP A 299 -4.39 -13.46 25.35
N TYR A 300 -4.46 -12.17 25.00
CA TYR A 300 -4.32 -11.05 25.92
C TYR A 300 -5.69 -10.52 26.39
N PRO A 301 -5.88 -10.27 27.70
CA PRO A 301 -7.10 -9.67 28.22
C PRO A 301 -7.25 -8.21 27.79
N ALA A 302 -8.48 -7.72 27.73
CA ALA A 302 -8.77 -6.30 27.57
C ALA A 302 -9.88 -5.86 28.53
N ASP A 303 -9.71 -4.67 29.12
CA ASP A 303 -10.73 -4.02 29.94
C ASP A 303 -11.29 -2.80 29.21
N LEU A 304 -12.40 -2.99 28.49
CA LEU A 304 -13.06 -1.95 27.70
C LEU A 304 -13.83 -0.93 28.55
N THR A 305 -13.89 -1.11 29.87
CA THR A 305 -14.47 -0.11 30.78
C THR A 305 -13.52 1.05 31.05
N LYS A 306 -12.25 0.91 30.64
CA LYS A 306 -11.20 1.90 30.81
C LYS A 306 -10.79 2.51 29.49
N SER A 307 -10.58 3.82 29.49
CA SER A 307 -10.08 4.53 28.32
C SER A 307 -8.61 4.15 28.05
N PRO A 308 -8.21 3.85 26.82
CA PRO A 308 -6.81 3.79 26.46
C PRO A 308 -6.20 5.17 26.68
N SER A 309 -5.07 5.25 27.36
CA SER A 309 -4.38 6.50 27.62
C SER A 309 -2.90 6.33 27.32
N ALA A 310 -2.42 7.07 26.34
CA ALA A 310 -1.00 7.11 25.98
C ALA A 310 -0.09 7.53 27.14
N ASN A 311 -0.64 8.25 28.13
CA ASN A 311 0.11 8.76 29.28
C ASN A 311 -0.05 7.91 30.54
N ASN A 312 -0.78 6.81 30.52
CA ASN A 312 -1.01 5.98 31.70
C ASN A 312 -0.40 4.60 31.53
N THR A 313 0.84 4.48 31.87
CA THR A 313 1.67 3.28 31.75
C THR A 313 1.08 2.02 32.39
N PHE A 314 0.09 2.11 33.26
CA PHE A 314 -0.51 0.95 33.89
C PHE A 314 -1.82 0.50 33.28
N VAL A 315 -2.69 1.41 32.88
CA VAL A 315 -3.99 1.08 32.27
C VAL A 315 -3.86 0.86 30.77
N GLY A 316 -2.98 1.60 30.10
CA GLY A 316 -2.60 1.35 28.71
C GLY A 316 -1.96 -0.03 28.54
N ALA A 317 -1.14 -0.46 29.49
CA ALA A 317 -0.49 -1.78 29.44
C ALA A 317 -1.48 -2.95 29.46
N LEU A 318 -2.62 -2.86 30.16
CA LEU A 318 -3.64 -3.91 30.15
C LEU A 318 -4.33 -4.07 28.80
N ASN A 319 -4.57 -2.98 28.08
CA ASN A 319 -5.20 -3.01 26.78
C ASN A 319 -4.19 -2.99 25.63
N LEU A 320 -2.94 -2.59 25.87
CA LEU A 320 -1.93 -2.38 24.87
C LEU A 320 -1.66 -3.66 24.06
N SER A 321 -1.30 -4.76 24.74
CA SER A 321 -1.05 -6.04 24.06
C SER A 321 -2.28 -6.54 23.31
N ALA A 322 -3.47 -6.37 23.86
CA ALA A 322 -4.73 -6.72 23.21
C ALA A 322 -4.99 -5.86 21.96
N ASN A 323 -4.66 -4.57 22.01
CA ASN A 323 -4.82 -3.66 20.87
C ASN A 323 -3.82 -3.97 19.76
N ILE A 324 -2.53 -4.16 20.12
CA ILE A 324 -1.49 -4.54 19.16
C ILE A 324 -1.81 -5.87 18.50
N THR A 325 -2.25 -6.88 19.28
CA THR A 325 -2.69 -8.16 18.74
C THR A 325 -3.85 -7.99 17.75
N ASN A 326 -4.83 -7.16 18.09
CA ASN A 326 -5.98 -6.93 17.22
C ASN A 326 -5.61 -6.22 15.92
N VAL A 327 -4.74 -5.21 15.97
CA VAL A 327 -4.30 -4.51 14.76
C VAL A 327 -3.38 -5.37 13.90
N PHE A 328 -2.51 -6.19 14.50
CA PHE A 328 -1.71 -7.19 13.80
C PHE A 328 -2.61 -8.17 13.03
N TYR A 329 -3.60 -8.76 13.72
CA TYR A 329 -4.59 -9.64 13.09
C TYR A 329 -5.30 -8.96 11.93
N MET A 330 -5.84 -7.74 12.13
CA MET A 330 -6.60 -7.05 11.08
C MET A 330 -5.73 -6.68 9.88
N THR A 331 -4.48 -6.27 10.08
CA THR A 331 -3.55 -5.94 8.99
C THR A 331 -3.25 -7.18 8.14
N ASN A 332 -2.97 -8.32 8.77
CA ASN A 332 -2.74 -9.58 8.05
C ASN A 332 -4.01 -10.07 7.34
N MET A 333 -5.18 -9.97 7.97
CA MET A 333 -6.47 -10.27 7.32
C MET A 333 -6.70 -9.41 6.09
N MET A 334 -6.42 -8.11 6.17
CA MET A 334 -6.55 -7.20 5.02
C MET A 334 -5.56 -7.53 3.91
N HIS A 335 -4.30 -7.87 4.26
CA HIS A 335 -3.33 -8.37 3.29
C HIS A 335 -3.89 -9.58 2.53
N ASP A 336 -4.34 -10.61 3.23
CA ASP A 336 -4.84 -11.85 2.64
C ASP A 336 -6.11 -11.64 1.80
N ILE A 337 -6.99 -10.72 2.22
CA ILE A 337 -8.18 -10.32 1.45
C ILE A 337 -7.75 -9.64 0.16
N TYR A 338 -6.92 -8.59 0.22
CA TYR A 338 -6.51 -7.83 -0.96
C TYR A 338 -5.67 -8.65 -1.92
N TYR A 339 -4.87 -9.60 -1.42
CA TYR A 339 -4.16 -10.57 -2.25
C TYR A 339 -5.10 -11.32 -3.19
N ASN A 340 -6.24 -11.79 -2.68
CA ASN A 340 -7.25 -12.48 -3.47
C ASN A 340 -7.96 -11.59 -4.49
N TYR A 341 -7.90 -10.27 -4.31
CA TYR A 341 -8.38 -9.26 -5.28
C TYR A 341 -7.30 -8.77 -6.24
N GLY A 342 -6.10 -9.32 -6.19
CA GLY A 342 -5.02 -9.05 -7.14
C GLY A 342 -4.00 -8.02 -6.65
N PHE A 343 -4.02 -7.66 -5.36
CA PHE A 343 -2.92 -6.93 -4.74
C PHE A 343 -1.92 -7.94 -4.17
N ASP A 344 -1.23 -8.61 -5.09
CA ASP A 344 -0.22 -9.64 -4.86
C ASP A 344 1.20 -9.07 -4.99
N GLU A 345 2.21 -9.92 -4.92
CA GLU A 345 3.62 -9.53 -4.93
C GLU A 345 4.00 -8.75 -6.19
N VAL A 346 3.43 -9.12 -7.34
CA VAL A 346 3.69 -8.42 -8.61
C VAL A 346 3.00 -7.06 -8.66
N ALA A 347 1.89 -6.93 -7.98
CA ALA A 347 1.17 -5.66 -7.84
C ALA A 347 1.78 -4.73 -6.76
N GLY A 348 2.90 -5.15 -6.13
CA GLY A 348 3.59 -4.40 -5.08
C GLY A 348 2.83 -4.44 -3.76
N ASN A 349 2.37 -5.63 -3.35
CA ASN A 349 1.83 -5.82 -2.00
C ASN A 349 2.95 -5.73 -0.95
N PHE A 350 2.58 -5.74 0.31
CA PHE A 350 3.50 -5.45 1.40
C PHE A 350 3.91 -6.73 2.11
N GLN A 351 5.16 -7.21 1.86
CA GLN A 351 5.69 -8.44 2.42
C GLN A 351 7.18 -8.34 2.72
N GLN A 352 7.63 -9.00 3.80
CA GLN A 352 9.05 -9.19 4.09
C GLN A 352 9.70 -10.09 3.03
N ASN A 353 8.99 -11.12 2.58
CA ASN A 353 9.45 -12.11 1.63
C ASN A 353 8.34 -12.39 0.60
N ASN A 354 8.60 -12.12 -0.65
CA ASN A 354 7.67 -12.33 -1.76
C ASN A 354 7.70 -13.77 -2.31
N TYR A 355 8.41 -14.68 -1.64
CA TYR A 355 8.49 -16.10 -2.00
C TYR A 355 8.92 -16.35 -3.46
N GLY A 356 9.61 -15.39 -4.07
CA GLY A 356 10.04 -15.42 -5.46
C GLY A 356 8.92 -15.23 -6.50
N ASN A 357 7.76 -14.72 -6.07
CA ASN A 357 6.60 -14.47 -6.94
C ASN A 357 6.67 -13.14 -7.70
N GLY A 358 7.67 -12.31 -7.48
CA GLY A 358 7.87 -10.99 -8.12
C GLY A 358 7.76 -9.85 -7.11
N GLY A 359 7.73 -8.59 -7.60
CA GLY A 359 7.79 -7.44 -6.71
C GLY A 359 9.14 -7.28 -6.00
N LEU A 360 9.22 -6.39 -5.02
CA LEU A 360 10.40 -6.19 -4.17
C LEU A 360 10.08 -6.63 -2.75
N ASP A 361 11.02 -7.37 -2.14
CA ASP A 361 10.94 -7.83 -0.77
C ASP A 361 11.24 -6.70 0.25
N GLY A 362 10.86 -6.92 1.51
CA GLY A 362 11.31 -6.13 2.64
C GLY A 362 10.40 -4.95 3.00
N ASP A 363 9.17 -4.93 2.52
CA ASP A 363 8.24 -3.81 2.63
C ASP A 363 6.95 -4.10 3.43
N TYR A 364 7.05 -5.02 4.39
CA TYR A 364 5.94 -5.28 5.32
C TYR A 364 5.44 -4.01 6.01
N VAL A 365 4.16 -3.99 6.38
CA VAL A 365 3.54 -2.82 7.01
C VAL A 365 4.08 -2.61 8.44
N LEU A 366 4.58 -1.42 8.73
CA LEU A 366 4.87 -0.95 10.10
C LEU A 366 3.56 -0.46 10.70
N VAL A 367 3.12 -1.10 11.79
CA VAL A 367 1.83 -0.84 12.42
C VAL A 367 2.04 -0.28 13.82
N GLU A 368 1.81 1.01 13.96
CA GLU A 368 2.02 1.78 15.18
C GLU A 368 0.74 1.86 15.99
N ALA A 369 0.69 1.06 17.05
CA ALA A 369 -0.46 1.05 17.94
C ALA A 369 -0.32 2.07 19.05
N GLN A 370 -1.39 2.77 19.39
CA GLN A 370 -1.43 3.84 20.39
C GLN A 370 -0.40 4.95 20.13
N ASP A 371 -0.14 5.24 18.86
CA ASP A 371 0.77 6.27 18.39
C ASP A 371 0.58 7.60 19.18
N GLY A 372 1.68 8.10 19.75
CA GLY A 372 1.72 9.35 20.52
C GLY A 372 1.55 10.60 19.67
N GLY A 373 1.63 10.50 18.35
CA GLY A 373 1.50 11.62 17.42
C GLY A 373 0.10 12.22 17.33
N GLY A 374 -0.93 11.57 17.88
CA GLY A 374 -2.29 12.09 17.87
C GLY A 374 -3.27 11.33 18.76
N THR A 375 -4.50 11.85 18.87
CA THR A 375 -5.60 11.20 19.57
C THR A 375 -6.84 11.13 18.70
N ASN A 376 -7.59 10.03 18.78
CA ASN A 376 -8.80 9.79 17.99
C ASN A 376 -8.56 9.94 16.46
N ASN A 377 -7.41 9.52 15.99
CA ASN A 377 -7.06 9.50 14.57
C ASN A 377 -6.40 8.18 14.19
N ALA A 378 -6.29 7.95 12.91
CA ALA A 378 -5.42 6.96 12.29
C ALA A 378 -4.88 7.55 11.00
N ASN A 379 -3.71 7.11 10.59
CA ASN A 379 -3.13 7.46 9.30
C ASN A 379 -2.60 6.20 8.61
N PHE A 380 -2.38 6.30 7.33
CA PHE A 380 -1.65 5.31 6.55
C PHE A 380 -0.80 6.03 5.53
N ALA A 381 0.48 5.74 5.53
CA ALA A 381 1.44 6.24 4.55
C ALA A 381 1.86 5.09 3.64
N SER A 382 1.46 5.15 2.37
CA SER A 382 1.95 4.22 1.37
C SER A 382 3.36 4.58 0.92
N ASN A 383 4.08 3.57 0.47
CA ASN A 383 5.40 3.75 -0.10
C ASN A 383 5.48 3.11 -1.49
N ILE A 384 6.59 3.28 -2.19
CA ILE A 384 6.89 2.52 -3.41
C ILE A 384 7.18 1.06 -3.04
N ASP A 385 6.99 0.15 -3.98
CA ASP A 385 7.34 -1.27 -3.86
C ASP A 385 8.80 -1.43 -3.38
N GLY A 386 9.02 -2.23 -2.33
CA GLY A 386 10.29 -2.37 -1.62
C GLY A 386 10.54 -1.34 -0.52
N GLY A 387 9.60 -0.45 -0.22
CA GLY A 387 9.65 0.49 0.89
C GLY A 387 8.54 0.25 1.90
N ASN A 388 8.85 0.22 3.19
CA ASN A 388 7.87 -0.08 4.24
C ASN A 388 6.76 0.97 4.30
N PRO A 389 5.50 0.61 4.09
CA PRO A 389 4.37 1.45 4.44
C PRO A 389 4.18 1.48 5.96
N ARG A 390 3.52 2.54 6.45
CA ARG A 390 3.30 2.78 7.87
C ARG A 390 1.82 3.08 8.13
N MET A 391 1.29 2.54 9.21
CA MET A 391 -0.08 2.77 9.69
C MET A 391 -0.08 3.12 11.16
#